data_69f7ebcf4920439ebb729a30ff38d950
#
_entry.id   69f7ebcf4920439ebb729a30ff38d950
#
_cell.length_a   1.000
_cell.length_b   1.000
_cell.length_c   1.000
_cell.angle_alpha   90.00
_cell.angle_beta   90.00
_cell.angle_gamma   90.00
#
_symmetry.space_group_name_H-M   'P 1'
#
loop_
_entity.id
_entity.type
_entity.pdbx_description
1 polymer ?
#
loop_
_entity_poly.entity_id
_entity_poly.type
_entity_poly.pdbx_seq_one_letter_code
_entity_poly.pdbx_strand_id
1 'polypeptide(L)'
;ALLHPFMPFITEHLWQHLPHSGETLARAPWPAADERLRFPEEQEQMERIMDAIKAVRNMRAEANVAPNRMCHIRIAVHRDDLKKCIETHEEYFEKLGHVEKIVLLAADGTKPENALAAVVTGMEVYLELKGLIDTAKERERIEKAKAALEKEIARTSGKLNNKGFLAKAPEDVVA
;
A
#
# COMPACT_ATOMS: atom_id res chain seq x y z
N ALA A 1 12.89 -19.21 -18.26
CA ALA A 1 12.09 -20.11 -19.10
C ALA A 1 10.67 -19.54 -19.34
N LEU A 2 9.87 -19.21 -18.28
CA LEU A 2 8.46 -18.80 -18.43
C LEU A 2 8.24 -17.59 -19.33
N LEU A 3 9.16 -16.64 -19.37
CA LEU A 3 9.09 -15.46 -20.23
C LEU A 3 9.62 -15.70 -21.64
N HIS A 4 10.32 -16.82 -21.89
CA HIS A 4 10.98 -17.07 -23.15
C HIS A 4 10.05 -17.04 -24.38
N PRO A 5 8.81 -17.56 -24.34
CA PRO A 5 7.89 -17.48 -25.47
C PRO A 5 7.51 -16.05 -25.89
N PHE A 6 7.59 -15.10 -24.98
CA PHE A 6 7.22 -13.70 -25.22
C PHE A 6 8.44 -12.81 -25.54
N MET A 7 9.60 -13.14 -24.96
CA MET A 7 10.82 -12.35 -25.07
C MET A 7 12.05 -13.25 -25.31
N PRO A 8 12.14 -13.93 -26.46
CA PRO A 8 13.15 -14.96 -26.68
C PRO A 8 14.59 -14.43 -26.62
N PHE A 9 14.87 -13.28 -27.22
CA PHE A 9 16.22 -12.76 -27.33
C PHE A 9 16.81 -12.34 -25.97
N ILE A 10 16.06 -11.56 -25.19
CA ILE A 10 16.55 -11.11 -23.89
C ILE A 10 16.64 -12.24 -22.87
N THR A 11 15.71 -13.18 -22.89
CA THR A 11 15.73 -14.33 -21.97
C THR A 11 16.83 -15.31 -22.32
N GLU A 12 17.14 -15.52 -23.62
CA GLU A 12 18.31 -16.29 -24.05
C GLU A 12 19.61 -15.62 -23.60
N HIS A 13 19.72 -14.30 -23.81
CA HIS A 13 20.90 -13.56 -23.37
C HIS A 13 21.12 -13.68 -21.85
N LEU A 14 20.08 -13.51 -21.05
CA LEU A 14 20.18 -13.69 -19.59
C LEU A 14 20.51 -15.12 -19.22
N TRP A 15 19.94 -16.12 -19.90
CA TRP A 15 20.20 -17.53 -19.67
C TRP A 15 21.68 -17.87 -19.82
N GLN A 16 22.34 -17.35 -20.85
CA GLN A 16 23.76 -17.59 -21.11
C GLN A 16 24.69 -16.99 -20.03
N HIS A 17 24.19 -16.07 -19.20
CA HIS A 17 24.93 -15.43 -18.11
C HIS A 17 24.62 -16.03 -16.71
N LEU A 18 23.68 -16.96 -16.66
CA LEU A 18 23.30 -17.63 -15.41
C LEU A 18 23.84 -19.06 -15.39
N PRO A 19 24.07 -19.67 -14.21
CA PRO A 19 24.37 -21.10 -14.14
C PRO A 19 23.23 -21.91 -14.77
N HIS A 20 23.53 -22.66 -15.82
CA HIS A 20 22.54 -23.46 -16.52
C HIS A 20 23.16 -24.73 -17.12
N SER A 21 22.31 -25.63 -17.61
CA SER A 21 22.68 -26.79 -18.38
C SER A 21 22.04 -26.75 -19.76
N GLY A 22 22.74 -27.18 -20.79
CA GLY A 22 22.28 -27.15 -22.17
C GLY A 22 22.77 -25.94 -22.95
N GLU A 23 22.61 -25.95 -24.27
CA GLU A 23 23.16 -24.91 -25.17
C GLU A 23 22.26 -23.67 -25.26
N THR A 24 20.94 -23.84 -25.16
CA THR A 24 19.97 -22.78 -25.35
C THR A 24 18.71 -23.00 -24.50
N LEU A 25 18.13 -21.89 -24.03
CA LEU A 25 16.90 -21.91 -23.27
C LEU A 25 15.71 -22.44 -24.09
N ALA A 26 15.73 -22.22 -25.41
CA ALA A 26 14.67 -22.70 -26.30
C ALA A 26 14.52 -24.24 -26.31
N ARG A 27 15.61 -24.96 -25.99
CA ARG A 27 15.62 -26.43 -25.90
C ARG A 27 15.60 -26.94 -24.45
N ALA A 28 15.63 -26.04 -23.46
CA ALA A 28 15.57 -26.41 -22.08
C ALA A 28 14.19 -26.99 -21.73
N PRO A 29 14.12 -27.96 -20.80
CA PRO A 29 12.84 -28.50 -20.35
C PRO A 29 11.98 -27.40 -19.73
N TRP A 30 10.68 -27.49 -19.96
CA TRP A 30 9.74 -26.56 -19.34
C TRP A 30 9.76 -26.70 -17.81
N PRO A 31 9.76 -25.58 -17.04
CA PRO A 31 9.76 -25.65 -15.58
C PRO A 31 8.54 -26.42 -15.06
N ALA A 32 8.78 -27.39 -14.23
CA ALA A 32 7.75 -28.11 -13.52
C ALA A 32 7.67 -27.61 -12.07
N ALA A 33 6.49 -27.66 -11.49
CA ALA A 33 6.32 -27.35 -10.07
C ALA A 33 7.06 -28.40 -9.22
N ASP A 34 7.82 -27.93 -8.24
CA ASP A 34 8.48 -28.78 -7.26
C ASP A 34 7.83 -28.54 -5.89
N GLU A 35 7.09 -29.52 -5.38
CA GLU A 35 6.41 -29.45 -4.09
C GLU A 35 7.39 -29.20 -2.91
N ARG A 36 8.66 -29.58 -3.06
CA ARG A 36 9.72 -29.33 -2.06
C ARG A 36 10.07 -27.84 -1.91
N LEU A 37 9.70 -27.02 -2.92
CA LEU A 37 9.91 -25.57 -2.92
C LEU A 37 8.66 -24.80 -2.49
N ARG A 38 7.67 -25.48 -1.93
CA ARG A 38 6.50 -24.85 -1.34
C ARG A 38 6.74 -24.57 0.14
N PHE A 39 6.61 -23.33 0.51
CA PHE A 39 6.80 -22.81 1.87
C PHE A 39 5.54 -22.05 2.29
N PRO A 40 4.41 -22.73 2.59
CA PRO A 40 3.13 -22.06 2.80
C PRO A 40 3.12 -21.16 4.04
N GLU A 41 3.84 -21.52 5.10
CA GLU A 41 3.93 -20.71 6.31
C GLU A 41 4.73 -19.43 6.07
N GLU A 42 5.87 -19.54 5.43
CA GLU A 42 6.72 -18.41 5.07
C GLU A 42 6.06 -17.50 4.03
N GLN A 43 5.31 -18.09 3.09
CA GLN A 43 4.50 -17.35 2.13
C GLN A 43 3.45 -16.51 2.86
N GLU A 44 2.68 -17.12 3.78
CA GLU A 44 1.67 -16.39 4.55
C GLU A 44 2.29 -15.24 5.35
N GLN A 45 3.43 -15.47 6.00
CA GLN A 45 4.14 -14.44 6.76
C GLN A 45 4.59 -13.30 5.86
N MET A 46 5.16 -13.61 4.68
CA MET A 46 5.61 -12.60 3.73
C MET A 46 4.43 -11.80 3.14
N GLU A 47 3.31 -12.44 2.83
CA GLU A 47 2.10 -11.77 2.37
C GLU A 47 1.60 -10.76 3.41
N ARG A 48 1.65 -11.08 4.69
CA ARG A 48 1.28 -10.15 5.77
C ARG A 48 2.23 -8.96 5.89
N ILE A 49 3.54 -9.17 5.70
CA ILE A 49 4.52 -8.07 5.63
C ILE A 49 4.22 -7.16 4.44
N MET A 50 3.96 -7.74 3.28
CA MET A 50 3.61 -6.96 2.08
C MET A 50 2.33 -6.15 2.27
N ASP A 51 1.31 -6.71 2.91
CA ASP A 51 0.07 -6.01 3.21
C ASP A 51 0.30 -4.87 4.20
N ALA A 52 1.13 -5.07 5.22
CA ALA A 52 1.50 -4.02 6.17
C ALA A 52 2.26 -2.87 5.48
N ILE A 53 3.23 -3.18 4.62
CA ILE A 53 3.97 -2.17 3.84
C ILE A 53 3.02 -1.40 2.90
N LYS A 54 2.09 -2.10 2.25
CA LYS A 54 1.06 -1.50 1.40
C LYS A 54 0.17 -0.55 2.20
N ALA A 55 -0.25 -0.95 3.40
CA ALA A 55 -1.02 -0.11 4.30
C ALA A 55 -0.26 1.16 4.69
N VAL A 56 1.04 1.04 5.04
CA VAL A 56 1.91 2.19 5.33
C VAL A 56 1.97 3.14 4.12
N ARG A 57 2.17 2.61 2.91
CA ARG A 57 2.23 3.42 1.68
C ARG A 57 0.90 4.15 1.41
N ASN A 58 -0.23 3.49 1.63
CA ASN A 58 -1.54 4.10 1.47
C ASN A 58 -1.76 5.22 2.50
N MET A 59 -1.49 4.98 3.78
CA MET A 59 -1.57 6.01 4.83
C MET A 59 -0.66 7.21 4.54
N ARG A 60 0.54 6.98 4.02
CA ARG A 60 1.45 8.06 3.59
C ARG A 60 0.86 8.89 2.45
N ALA A 61 0.25 8.22 1.46
CA ALA A 61 -0.41 8.89 0.33
C ALA A 61 -1.62 9.71 0.80
N GLU A 62 -2.46 9.17 1.66
CA GLU A 62 -3.62 9.86 2.25
C GLU A 62 -3.19 11.10 3.06
N ALA A 63 -2.09 10.96 3.80
CA ALA A 63 -1.51 12.06 4.57
C ALA A 63 -0.66 13.04 3.72
N ASN A 64 -0.55 12.84 2.40
CA ASN A 64 0.30 13.62 1.51
C ASN A 64 1.76 13.75 2.00
N VAL A 65 2.30 12.69 2.59
CA VAL A 65 3.69 12.65 3.02
C VAL A 65 4.60 12.60 1.79
N ALA A 66 5.60 13.48 1.72
CA ALA A 66 6.55 13.51 0.62
C ALA A 66 7.29 12.13 0.49
N PRO A 67 7.54 11.64 -0.74
CA PRO A 67 8.12 10.30 -0.96
C PRO A 67 9.44 10.06 -0.23
N ASN A 68 10.28 11.09 -0.12
CA ASN A 68 11.60 11.03 0.51
C ASN A 68 11.59 11.23 2.05
N ARG A 69 10.43 11.48 2.65
CA ARG A 69 10.31 11.60 4.10
C ARG A 69 10.26 10.22 4.74
N MET A 70 11.14 9.97 5.69
CA MET A 70 11.07 8.79 6.55
C MET A 70 9.95 8.97 7.58
N CYS A 71 9.34 7.87 8.00
CA CYS A 71 8.24 7.87 8.96
C CYS A 71 8.47 6.87 10.10
N HIS A 72 7.79 7.10 11.21
CA HIS A 72 7.75 6.15 12.32
C HIS A 72 6.41 5.42 12.30
N ILE A 73 6.45 4.13 12.53
CA ILE A 73 5.25 3.30 12.62
C ILE A 73 5.21 2.52 13.92
N ARG A 74 4.02 2.22 14.37
CA ARG A 74 3.77 1.25 15.43
C ARG A 74 2.91 0.14 14.88
N ILE A 75 3.23 -1.08 15.23
CA ILE A 75 2.47 -2.26 14.79
C ILE A 75 2.03 -3.03 16.03
N ALA A 76 0.72 -3.14 16.23
CA ALA A 76 0.15 -4.04 17.21
C ALA A 76 -0.04 -5.41 16.57
N VAL A 77 0.62 -6.42 17.10
CA VAL A 77 0.63 -7.77 16.54
C VAL A 77 -0.05 -8.71 17.53
N HIS A 78 -0.95 -9.54 17.02
CA HIS A 78 -1.70 -10.52 17.83
C HIS A 78 -1.06 -11.91 17.88
N ARG A 79 0.01 -12.14 17.11
CA ARG A 79 0.69 -13.43 16.97
C ARG A 79 2.20 -13.28 17.13
N ASP A 80 2.82 -14.10 17.98
CA ASP A 80 4.26 -14.03 18.26
C ASP A 80 5.15 -14.41 17.06
N ASP A 81 4.67 -15.28 16.18
CA ASP A 81 5.39 -15.65 14.95
C ASP A 81 5.50 -14.47 13.99
N LEU A 82 4.43 -13.68 13.84
CA LEU A 82 4.46 -12.45 13.04
C LEU A 82 5.36 -11.39 13.64
N LYS A 83 5.40 -11.30 14.98
CA LYS A 83 6.30 -10.37 15.65
C LYS A 83 7.75 -10.66 15.30
N LYS A 84 8.19 -11.91 15.43
CA LYS A 84 9.54 -12.36 15.05
C LYS A 84 9.81 -12.13 13.55
N CYS A 85 8.81 -12.38 12.71
CA CYS A 85 8.94 -12.17 11.28
C CYS A 85 9.18 -10.71 10.93
N ILE A 86 8.43 -9.76 11.56
CA ILE A 86 8.64 -8.31 11.38
C ILE A 86 10.02 -7.89 11.87
N GLU A 87 10.45 -8.34 13.06
CA GLU A 87 11.78 -8.05 13.62
C GLU A 87 12.92 -8.54 12.70
N THR A 88 12.74 -9.70 12.07
CA THR A 88 13.75 -10.28 11.15
C THR A 88 13.81 -9.52 9.82
N HIS A 89 12.70 -8.90 9.40
CA HIS A 89 12.55 -8.31 8.07
C HIS A 89 12.27 -6.80 8.09
N GLU A 90 12.76 -6.09 9.13
CA GLU A 90 12.62 -4.63 9.25
C GLU A 90 13.13 -3.86 8.02
N GLU A 91 14.16 -4.39 7.36
CA GLU A 91 14.74 -3.78 6.16
C GLU A 91 13.75 -3.61 5.00
N TYR A 92 12.72 -4.45 4.90
CA TYR A 92 11.69 -4.28 3.88
C TYR A 92 10.80 -3.07 4.16
N PHE A 93 10.49 -2.81 5.42
CA PHE A 93 9.75 -1.60 5.81
C PHE A 93 10.56 -0.34 5.58
N GLU A 94 11.87 -0.38 5.89
CA GLU A 94 12.78 0.74 5.61
C GLU A 94 12.84 1.04 4.12
N LYS A 95 13.20 0.04 3.30
CA LYS A 95 13.41 0.22 1.85
C LYS A 95 12.13 0.47 1.07
N LEU A 96 11.04 -0.22 1.40
CA LEU A 96 9.81 -0.20 0.62
C LEU A 96 8.72 0.71 1.21
N GLY A 97 8.72 0.91 2.52
CA GLY A 97 7.77 1.75 3.26
C GLY A 97 8.32 3.14 3.60
N HIS A 98 9.62 3.37 3.43
CA HIS A 98 10.34 4.54 3.94
C HIS A 98 10.11 4.73 5.44
N VAL A 99 10.25 3.65 6.20
CA VAL A 99 10.09 3.61 7.65
C VAL A 99 11.46 3.70 8.30
N GLU A 100 11.65 4.68 9.18
CA GLU A 100 12.88 4.86 9.94
C GLU A 100 12.88 4.04 11.23
N LYS A 101 11.70 3.91 11.85
CA LYS A 101 11.56 3.21 13.12
C LYS A 101 10.26 2.44 13.20
N ILE A 102 10.37 1.18 13.64
CA ILE A 102 9.24 0.32 13.96
C ILE A 102 9.19 0.12 15.47
N VAL A 103 8.01 0.29 16.07
CA VAL A 103 7.76 -0.04 17.47
C VAL A 103 6.66 -1.09 17.51
N LEU A 104 7.00 -2.27 17.99
CA LEU A 104 6.01 -3.34 18.17
C LEU A 104 5.26 -3.12 19.48
N LEU A 105 3.94 -3.10 19.39
CA LEU A 105 3.03 -3.00 20.52
C LEU A 105 2.47 -4.38 20.86
N ALA A 106 2.18 -4.60 22.13
CA ALA A 106 1.34 -5.73 22.53
C ALA A 106 -0.09 -5.55 21.94
N ALA A 107 -0.81 -6.64 21.79
CA ALA A 107 -2.18 -6.63 21.25
C ALA A 107 -3.14 -5.67 22.00
N ASP A 108 -2.92 -5.51 23.31
CA ASP A 108 -3.68 -4.60 24.18
C ASP A 108 -3.02 -3.22 24.34
N GLY A 109 -2.02 -2.91 23.53
CA GLY A 109 -1.26 -1.66 23.60
C GLY A 109 -2.13 -0.43 23.36
N THR A 110 -1.84 0.65 24.09
CA THR A 110 -2.54 1.93 23.93
C THR A 110 -2.33 2.45 22.50
N LYS A 111 -3.43 2.71 21.80
CA LYS A 111 -3.40 3.32 20.47
C LYS A 111 -2.72 4.68 20.54
N PRO A 112 -1.78 4.97 19.65
CA PRO A 112 -1.09 6.26 19.67
C PRO A 112 -2.05 7.39 19.30
N GLU A 113 -1.98 8.49 20.04
CA GLU A 113 -2.66 9.72 19.65
C GLU A 113 -1.98 10.35 18.43
N ASN A 114 -2.76 10.98 17.55
CA ASN A 114 -2.27 11.62 16.33
C ASN A 114 -1.55 10.66 15.36
N ALA A 115 -2.08 9.47 15.17
CA ALA A 115 -1.62 8.51 14.18
C ALA A 115 -2.76 8.10 13.24
N LEU A 116 -2.43 7.86 11.98
CA LEU A 116 -3.33 7.14 11.08
C LEU A 116 -3.25 5.65 11.41
N ALA A 117 -4.37 4.97 11.34
CA ALA A 117 -4.47 3.55 11.62
C ALA A 117 -4.99 2.79 10.41
N ALA A 118 -4.39 1.66 10.13
CA ALA A 118 -4.87 0.69 9.16
C ALA A 118 -4.90 -0.71 9.79
N VAL A 119 -6.00 -1.40 9.58
CA VAL A 119 -6.15 -2.79 10.03
C VAL A 119 -5.77 -3.71 8.89
N VAL A 120 -4.83 -4.58 9.15
CA VAL A 120 -4.36 -5.62 8.23
C VAL A 120 -4.58 -6.97 8.91
N THR A 121 -4.73 -8.03 8.15
CA THR A 121 -5.00 -9.35 8.71
C THR A 121 -3.93 -9.76 9.75
N GLY A 122 -4.34 -9.84 11.02
CA GLY A 122 -3.49 -10.26 12.15
C GLY A 122 -2.66 -9.16 12.79
N MET A 123 -2.80 -7.88 12.34
CA MET A 123 -2.09 -6.74 12.93
C MET A 123 -2.81 -5.42 12.69
N GLU A 124 -2.53 -4.44 13.54
CA GLU A 124 -2.93 -3.04 13.33
C GLU A 124 -1.67 -2.19 13.15
N VAL A 125 -1.63 -1.43 12.07
CA VAL A 125 -0.49 -0.57 11.72
C VAL A 125 -0.86 0.88 11.97
N TYR A 126 -0.03 1.59 12.70
CA TYR A 126 -0.20 3.00 13.05
C TYR A 126 0.94 3.82 12.47
N LEU A 127 0.63 4.83 11.67
CA LEU A 127 1.58 5.79 11.14
C LEU A 127 1.56 7.05 12.01
N GLU A 128 2.66 7.36 12.68
CA GLU A 128 2.79 8.58 13.48
C GLU A 128 2.87 9.81 12.57
N LEU A 129 1.95 10.76 12.75
CA LEU A 129 1.91 11.98 11.95
C LEU A 129 2.83 13.10 12.50
N LYS A 130 3.36 12.93 13.71
CA LYS A 130 4.20 13.92 14.36
C LYS A 130 5.46 14.20 13.55
N GLY A 131 5.61 15.43 13.09
CA GLY A 131 6.76 15.87 12.28
C GLY A 131 6.71 15.48 10.80
N LEU A 132 5.74 14.65 10.37
CA LEU A 132 5.56 14.27 8.96
C LEU A 132 4.74 15.29 8.18
N ILE A 133 3.75 15.89 8.83
CA ILE A 133 2.79 16.81 8.25
C ILE A 133 2.93 18.15 8.93
N ASP A 134 2.98 19.20 8.13
CA ASP A 134 2.73 20.56 8.60
C ASP A 134 1.21 20.68 8.86
N THR A 135 0.83 20.45 10.10
CA THR A 135 -0.59 20.41 10.51
C THR A 135 -1.32 21.70 10.17
N ALA A 136 -0.64 22.83 10.13
CA ALA A 136 -1.23 24.12 9.78
C ALA A 136 -1.56 24.17 8.28
N LYS A 137 -0.64 23.75 7.42
CA LYS A 137 -0.85 23.71 5.96
C LYS A 137 -1.90 22.68 5.57
N GLU A 138 -1.89 21.51 6.22
CA GLU A 138 -2.86 20.47 5.92
C GLU A 138 -4.28 20.90 6.35
N ARG A 139 -4.40 21.54 7.51
CA ARG A 139 -5.67 22.13 7.94
C ARG A 139 -6.19 23.16 6.96
N GLU A 140 -5.34 24.08 6.50
CA GLU A 140 -5.70 25.07 5.48
C GLU A 140 -6.15 24.39 4.18
N ARG A 141 -5.47 23.34 3.75
CA ARG A 141 -5.83 22.55 2.56
C ARG A 141 -7.21 21.93 2.69
N ILE A 142 -7.47 21.29 3.84
CA ILE A 142 -8.77 20.64 4.14
C ILE A 142 -9.86 21.69 4.20
N GLU A 143 -9.65 22.82 4.83
CA GLU A 143 -10.64 23.92 4.88
C GLU A 143 -10.95 24.48 3.50
N LYS A 144 -9.94 24.64 2.64
CA LYS A 144 -10.14 25.07 1.24
C LYS A 144 -10.94 24.00 0.44
N ALA A 145 -10.60 22.72 0.59
CA ALA A 145 -11.33 21.64 -0.08
C ALA A 145 -12.78 21.56 0.40
N LYS A 146 -13.01 21.69 1.70
CA LYS A 146 -14.37 21.72 2.29
C LYS A 146 -15.18 22.89 1.73
N ALA A 147 -14.62 24.11 1.72
CA ALA A 147 -15.29 25.29 1.19
C ALA A 147 -15.61 25.15 -0.32
N ALA A 148 -14.75 24.49 -1.08
CA ALA A 148 -14.99 24.21 -2.51
C ALA A 148 -16.17 23.24 -2.69
N LEU A 149 -16.18 22.15 -1.92
CA LEU A 149 -17.29 21.17 -1.94
C LEU A 149 -18.62 21.78 -1.47
N GLU A 150 -18.60 22.59 -0.43
CA GLU A 150 -19.79 23.30 0.04
C GLU A 150 -20.37 24.23 -1.05
N LYS A 151 -19.51 24.95 -1.79
CA LYS A 151 -19.92 25.75 -2.95
C LYS A 151 -20.53 24.91 -4.06
N GLU A 152 -19.95 23.75 -4.34
CA GLU A 152 -20.45 22.84 -5.37
C GLU A 152 -21.80 22.24 -4.98
N ILE A 153 -21.96 21.83 -3.72
CA ILE A 153 -23.22 21.36 -3.16
C ILE A 153 -24.29 22.46 -3.27
N ALA A 154 -23.96 23.70 -2.85
CA ALA A 154 -24.91 24.82 -2.94
C ALA A 154 -25.31 25.11 -4.39
N ARG A 155 -24.35 25.06 -5.33
CA ARG A 155 -24.60 25.23 -6.77
C ARG A 155 -25.52 24.15 -7.32
N THR A 156 -25.26 22.89 -6.97
CA THR A 156 -26.00 21.73 -7.44
C THR A 156 -27.41 21.73 -6.83
N SER A 157 -27.52 21.97 -5.53
CA SER A 157 -28.81 22.13 -4.84
C SER A 157 -29.62 23.29 -5.41
N GLY A 158 -28.97 24.41 -5.75
CA GLY A 158 -29.62 25.54 -6.41
C GLY A 158 -30.19 25.19 -7.79
N LYS A 159 -29.50 24.33 -8.54
CA LYS A 159 -30.02 23.82 -9.82
C LYS A 159 -31.20 22.89 -9.62
N LEU A 160 -31.14 21.98 -8.65
CA LEU A 160 -32.20 21.03 -8.31
C LEU A 160 -33.47 21.75 -7.76
N ASN A 161 -33.28 22.88 -7.09
CA ASN A 161 -34.41 23.68 -6.63
C ASN A 161 -35.03 24.59 -7.71
N ASN A 162 -34.39 24.71 -8.86
CA ASN A 162 -34.86 25.53 -9.96
C ASN A 162 -35.85 24.74 -10.84
N LYS A 163 -37.17 25.03 -10.69
CA LYS A 163 -38.23 24.39 -11.47
C LYS A 163 -38.04 24.53 -12.99
N GLY A 164 -37.46 25.64 -13.46
CA GLY A 164 -37.17 25.85 -14.89
C GLY A 164 -36.02 24.98 -15.42
N PHE A 165 -35.09 24.62 -14.56
CA PHE A 165 -34.03 23.66 -14.89
C PHE A 165 -34.58 22.24 -14.93
N LEU A 166 -35.34 21.83 -13.92
CA LEU A 166 -35.93 20.49 -13.83
C LEU A 166 -36.87 20.18 -15.02
N ALA A 167 -37.57 21.19 -15.52
CA ALA A 167 -38.48 21.01 -16.67
C ALA A 167 -37.78 20.83 -18.02
N LYS A 168 -36.47 21.15 -18.12
CA LYS A 168 -35.68 21.08 -19.37
C LYS A 168 -34.52 20.11 -19.32
N ALA A 169 -34.13 19.68 -18.14
CA ALA A 169 -33.00 18.77 -17.95
C ALA A 169 -33.40 17.31 -18.31
N PRO A 170 -32.57 16.53 -18.98
CA PRO A 170 -32.76 15.10 -19.14
C PRO A 170 -32.83 14.38 -17.80
N GLU A 171 -33.59 13.28 -17.72
CA GLU A 171 -33.76 12.50 -16.48
C GLU A 171 -32.41 11.99 -15.94
N ASP A 172 -31.46 11.59 -16.81
CA ASP A 172 -30.11 11.10 -16.45
C ASP A 172 -29.25 12.15 -15.73
N VAL A 173 -29.61 13.45 -15.78
CA VAL A 173 -28.86 14.55 -15.15
C VAL A 173 -29.50 14.98 -13.83
N VAL A 174 -30.72 14.55 -13.59
CA VAL A 174 -31.52 14.89 -12.39
C VAL A 174 -31.50 13.74 -11.37
N ALA A 175 -31.30 12.50 -11.84
CA ALA A 175 -31.10 11.31 -11.01
C ALA A 175 -29.70 11.32 -10.37
#